data_580b66239cea9949a91806ed50459a80
#
_entry.id   580b66239cea9949a91806ed50459a80
#
_cell.length_a   1.000
_cell.length_b   1.000
_cell.length_c   1.000
_cell.angle_alpha   90.00
_cell.angle_beta   90.00
_cell.angle_gamma   90.00
#
_symmetry.space_group_name_H-M   'P 1'
#
loop_
_entity.id
_entity.type
_entity.pdbx_description
1 polymer ?
#
loop_
_entity_poly.entity_id
_entity_poly.type
_entity_poly.pdbx_seq_one_letter_code
_entity_poly.pdbx_strand_id
1 'polypeptide(L)'
;MSHDDAQSLIDRLDDLLEQERAALLEGDLEAITTLLENKERLIDALNDLTEAERPGMEAVEAKVRRNQALLDGALQGIRHVAARMAALRRVRRGLETYDAKGTKTTIEGEADYSVEKRA
;
A
#
# COMPACT_ATOMS: atom_id res chain seq x y z
N MET A 1 -7.60 -13.90 31.44
CA MET A 1 -7.58 -14.73 30.23
C MET A 1 -6.56 -15.86 30.42
N SER A 2 -6.90 -17.06 29.98
CA SER A 2 -6.01 -18.20 30.15
C SER A 2 -4.90 -18.21 29.09
N HIS A 3 -3.87 -19.03 29.33
CA HIS A 3 -2.79 -19.23 28.38
C HIS A 3 -3.32 -19.77 27.02
N ASP A 4 -4.32 -20.65 27.07
CA ASP A 4 -4.94 -21.21 25.85
C ASP A 4 -5.65 -20.15 25.06
N ASP A 5 -6.32 -19.20 25.72
CA ASP A 5 -6.97 -18.07 25.05
C ASP A 5 -5.95 -17.15 24.39
N ALA A 6 -4.84 -16.90 25.07
CA ALA A 6 -3.74 -16.09 24.52
C ALA A 6 -3.15 -16.77 23.30
N GLN A 7 -2.89 -18.08 23.38
CA GLN A 7 -2.35 -18.84 22.24
C GLN A 7 -3.34 -18.85 21.05
N SER A 8 -4.63 -18.96 21.34
CA SER A 8 -5.66 -18.91 20.30
C SER A 8 -5.65 -17.57 19.56
N LEU A 9 -5.51 -16.46 20.31
CA LEU A 9 -5.41 -15.12 19.71
C LEU A 9 -4.15 -14.99 18.84
N ILE A 10 -3.03 -15.51 19.32
CA ILE A 10 -1.77 -15.51 18.56
C ILE A 10 -1.91 -16.29 17.27
N ASP A 11 -2.48 -17.48 17.33
CA ASP A 11 -2.68 -18.33 16.16
C ASP A 11 -3.60 -17.68 15.13
N ARG A 12 -4.68 -17.03 15.59
CA ARG A 12 -5.60 -16.31 14.72
C ARG A 12 -4.91 -15.13 14.04
N LEU A 13 -4.13 -14.38 14.78
CA LEU A 13 -3.39 -13.25 14.22
C LEU A 13 -2.35 -13.75 13.23
N ASP A 14 -1.66 -14.83 13.54
CA ASP A 14 -0.68 -15.44 12.65
C ASP A 14 -1.31 -15.82 11.30
N ASP A 15 -2.45 -16.49 11.33
CA ASP A 15 -3.18 -16.87 10.12
C ASP A 15 -3.62 -15.64 9.32
N LEU A 16 -4.11 -14.63 10.01
CA LEU A 16 -4.56 -13.39 9.37
C LEU A 16 -3.40 -12.66 8.70
N LEU A 17 -2.24 -12.63 9.34
CA LEU A 17 -1.04 -12.00 8.79
C LEU A 17 -0.56 -12.72 7.53
N GLU A 18 -0.71 -14.04 7.47
CA GLU A 18 -0.40 -14.79 6.24
C GLU A 18 -1.38 -14.46 5.11
N GLN A 19 -2.66 -14.32 5.42
CA GLN A 19 -3.66 -13.88 4.45
C GLN A 19 -3.38 -12.46 3.96
N GLU A 20 -3.01 -11.57 4.87
CA GLU A 20 -2.64 -10.20 4.53
C GLU A 20 -1.42 -10.18 3.62
N ARG A 21 -0.41 -10.98 3.93
CA ARG A 21 0.79 -11.07 3.08
C ARG A 21 0.44 -11.52 1.67
N ALA A 22 -0.39 -12.55 1.54
CA ALA A 22 -0.82 -13.03 0.24
C ALA A 22 -1.55 -11.94 -0.55
N ALA A 23 -2.46 -11.22 0.11
CA ALA A 23 -3.20 -10.11 -0.50
C ALA A 23 -2.26 -8.98 -0.93
N LEU A 24 -1.26 -8.65 -0.11
CA LEU A 24 -0.28 -7.61 -0.43
C LEU A 24 0.55 -7.99 -1.66
N LEU A 25 0.96 -9.25 -1.75
CA LEU A 25 1.75 -9.74 -2.88
C LEU A 25 0.95 -9.78 -4.18
N GLU A 26 -0.35 -10.02 -4.08
CA GLU A 26 -1.25 -10.02 -5.23
C GLU A 26 -1.79 -8.63 -5.58
N GLY A 27 -1.60 -7.66 -4.71
CA GLY A 27 -2.16 -6.32 -4.88
C GLY A 27 -3.67 -6.27 -4.69
N ASP A 28 -4.22 -7.19 -3.90
CA ASP A 28 -5.65 -7.27 -3.62
C ASP A 28 -6.02 -6.32 -2.47
N LEU A 29 -6.27 -5.06 -2.82
CA LEU A 29 -6.58 -4.02 -1.84
C LEU A 29 -7.90 -4.25 -1.12
N GLU A 30 -8.87 -4.86 -1.78
CA GLU A 30 -10.15 -5.18 -1.17
C GLU A 30 -9.98 -6.20 -0.05
N ALA A 31 -9.20 -7.25 -0.28
CA ALA A 31 -8.90 -8.25 0.73
C ALA A 31 -8.16 -7.63 1.92
N ILE A 32 -7.19 -6.76 1.67
CA ILE A 32 -6.45 -6.05 2.73
C ILE A 32 -7.42 -5.23 3.59
N THR A 33 -8.32 -4.50 2.98
CA THR A 33 -9.31 -3.68 3.68
C THR A 33 -10.25 -4.55 4.53
N THR A 34 -10.68 -5.67 3.98
CA THR A 34 -11.56 -6.61 4.69
C THR A 34 -10.87 -7.20 5.92
N LEU A 35 -9.57 -7.48 5.84
CA LEU A 35 -8.80 -8.05 6.94
C LEU A 35 -8.48 -7.04 8.04
N LEU A 36 -8.47 -5.75 7.73
CA LEU A 36 -7.99 -4.71 8.63
C LEU A 36 -8.72 -4.67 9.96
N GLU A 37 -10.03 -4.73 9.94
CA GLU A 37 -10.85 -4.67 11.16
C GLU A 37 -10.56 -5.83 12.11
N ASN A 38 -10.46 -7.04 11.57
CA ASN A 38 -10.12 -8.21 12.37
C ASN A 38 -8.69 -8.15 12.91
N LYS A 39 -7.78 -7.65 12.10
CA LYS A 39 -6.39 -7.46 12.50
C LYS A 39 -6.30 -6.52 13.70
N GLU A 40 -6.98 -5.38 13.64
CA GLU A 40 -6.99 -4.41 14.73
C GLU A 40 -7.59 -4.98 16.00
N ARG A 41 -8.69 -5.72 15.89
CA ARG A 41 -9.32 -6.38 17.05
C ARG A 41 -8.38 -7.38 17.71
N LEU A 42 -7.70 -8.19 16.91
CA LEU A 42 -6.78 -9.20 17.45
C LEU A 42 -5.57 -8.56 18.11
N ILE A 43 -5.03 -7.50 17.52
CA ILE A 43 -3.91 -6.76 18.11
C ILE A 43 -4.33 -6.11 19.42
N ASP A 44 -5.51 -5.48 19.46
CA ASP A 44 -6.03 -4.86 20.67
C ASP A 44 -6.24 -5.89 21.79
N ALA A 45 -6.80 -7.04 21.44
CA ALA A 45 -6.99 -8.13 22.39
C ALA A 45 -5.68 -8.63 22.95
N LEU A 46 -4.64 -8.75 22.12
CA LEU A 46 -3.32 -9.16 22.57
C LEU A 46 -2.65 -8.10 23.44
N ASN A 47 -2.84 -6.82 23.13
CA ASN A 47 -2.29 -5.73 23.91
C ASN A 47 -2.91 -5.62 25.31
N ASP A 48 -4.13 -6.12 25.48
CA ASP A 48 -4.81 -6.16 26.76
C ASP A 48 -4.26 -7.27 27.68
N LEU A 49 -3.48 -8.21 27.14
CA LEU A 49 -2.89 -9.28 27.92
C LEU A 49 -1.62 -8.79 28.64
N THR A 50 -1.36 -9.36 29.82
CA THR A 50 -0.10 -9.12 30.52
C THR A 50 1.04 -9.85 29.80
N GLU A 51 2.28 -9.45 30.04
CA GLU A 51 3.43 -10.12 29.44
C GLU A 51 3.46 -11.62 29.78
N ALA A 52 3.08 -11.98 30.99
CA ALA A 52 3.04 -13.39 31.41
C ALA A 52 2.03 -14.21 30.61
N GLU A 53 0.99 -13.55 30.07
CA GLU A 53 -0.06 -14.19 29.29
C GLU A 53 0.23 -14.21 27.80
N ARG A 54 1.30 -13.57 27.35
CA ARG A 54 1.67 -13.44 25.93
C ARG A 54 2.85 -14.32 25.53
N PRO A 55 2.65 -15.64 25.38
CA PRO A 55 3.74 -16.52 24.96
C PRO A 55 3.99 -16.41 23.45
N GLY A 56 5.22 -16.62 23.04
CA GLY A 56 5.56 -16.81 21.63
C GLY A 56 5.29 -15.63 20.71
N MET A 57 5.37 -14.40 21.21
CA MET A 57 5.06 -13.20 20.43
C MET A 57 6.11 -12.84 19.37
N GLU A 58 7.32 -13.36 19.49
CA GLU A 58 8.42 -12.97 18.60
C GLU A 58 8.13 -13.28 17.11
N ALA A 59 7.57 -14.45 16.84
CA ALA A 59 7.24 -14.85 15.48
C ALA A 59 6.14 -13.97 14.89
N VAL A 60 5.12 -13.65 15.69
CA VAL A 60 4.02 -12.77 15.28
C VAL A 60 4.54 -11.35 15.04
N GLU A 61 5.38 -10.84 15.90
CA GLU A 61 5.99 -9.52 15.74
C GLU A 61 6.82 -9.44 14.47
N ALA A 62 7.58 -10.49 14.15
CA ALA A 62 8.34 -10.56 12.90
C ALA A 62 7.42 -10.50 11.68
N LYS A 63 6.29 -11.19 11.72
CA LYS A 63 5.30 -11.17 10.64
C LYS A 63 4.62 -9.81 10.50
N VAL A 64 4.32 -9.16 11.60
CA VAL A 64 3.77 -7.80 11.59
C VAL A 64 4.75 -6.85 10.89
N ARG A 65 6.02 -6.89 11.27
CA ARG A 65 7.06 -6.05 10.65
C ARG A 65 7.22 -6.35 9.17
N ARG A 66 7.22 -7.63 8.79
CA ARG A 66 7.31 -8.07 7.40
C ARG A 66 6.15 -7.51 6.57
N ASN A 67 4.93 -7.64 7.07
CA ASN A 67 3.75 -7.17 6.37
C ASN A 67 3.72 -5.64 6.30
N GLN A 68 4.16 -4.97 7.35
CA GLN A 68 4.24 -3.52 7.35
C GLN A 68 5.22 -3.01 6.29
N ALA A 69 6.36 -3.68 6.13
CA ALA A 69 7.32 -3.35 5.10
C ALA A 69 6.73 -3.54 3.69
N LEU A 70 5.98 -4.63 3.48
CA LEU A 70 5.29 -4.87 2.22
C LEU A 70 4.24 -3.79 1.93
N LEU A 71 3.47 -3.42 2.94
CA LEU A 71 2.46 -2.37 2.80
C LEU A 71 3.09 -1.02 2.49
N ASP A 72 4.15 -0.66 3.18
CA ASP A 72 4.88 0.58 2.93
C ASP A 72 5.43 0.63 1.50
N GLY A 73 5.99 -0.48 1.03
CA GLY A 73 6.47 -0.60 -0.35
C GLY A 73 5.35 -0.44 -1.36
N ALA A 74 4.19 -1.04 -1.11
CA ALA A 74 3.02 -0.93 -1.97
C ALA A 74 2.51 0.53 -2.02
N LEU A 75 2.46 1.21 -0.86
CA LEU A 75 2.05 2.61 -0.80
C LEU A 75 3.01 3.52 -1.55
N GLN A 76 4.31 3.28 -1.43
CA GLN A 76 5.31 4.02 -2.19
C GLN A 76 5.12 3.82 -3.70
N GLY A 77 4.86 2.58 -4.12
CA GLY A 77 4.58 2.27 -5.50
C GLY A 77 3.36 3.00 -6.04
N ILE A 78 2.28 3.03 -5.26
CA ILE A 78 1.05 3.74 -5.61
C ILE A 78 1.32 5.24 -5.75
N ARG A 79 2.03 5.83 -4.82
CA ARG A 79 2.39 7.26 -4.86
C ARG A 79 3.24 7.58 -6.08
N HIS A 80 4.17 6.71 -6.41
CA HIS A 80 5.05 6.88 -7.56
C HIS A 80 4.24 6.87 -8.87
N VAL A 81 3.34 5.91 -9.03
CA VAL A 81 2.45 5.82 -10.18
C VAL A 81 1.54 7.04 -10.27
N ALA A 82 0.96 7.46 -9.15
CA ALA A 82 0.10 8.64 -9.09
C ALA A 82 0.85 9.90 -9.52
N ALA A 83 2.10 10.06 -9.08
CA ALA A 83 2.94 11.19 -9.48
C ALA A 83 3.22 11.18 -10.98
N ARG A 84 3.52 10.02 -11.54
CA ARG A 84 3.73 9.88 -12.99
C ARG A 84 2.48 10.21 -13.78
N MET A 85 1.32 9.75 -13.35
CA MET A 85 0.05 10.04 -14.01
C MET A 85 -0.28 11.53 -13.95
N ALA A 86 0.00 12.17 -12.82
CA ALA A 86 -0.18 13.61 -12.68
C ALA A 86 0.74 14.39 -13.65
N ALA A 87 1.98 13.95 -13.80
CA ALA A 87 2.92 14.55 -14.74
C ALA A 87 2.41 14.42 -16.18
N LEU A 88 1.93 13.23 -16.55
CA LEU A 88 1.37 12.98 -17.88
C LEU A 88 0.13 13.86 -18.15
N ARG A 89 -0.72 14.04 -17.15
CA ARG A 89 -1.88 14.93 -17.29
C ARG A 89 -1.48 16.38 -17.53
N ARG A 90 -0.43 16.84 -16.86
CA ARG A 90 0.10 18.19 -17.07
C ARG A 90 0.63 18.38 -18.49
N VAL A 91 1.37 17.41 -19.00
CA VAL A 91 1.87 17.42 -20.37
C VAL A 91 0.69 17.49 -21.36
N ARG A 92 -0.30 16.64 -21.17
CA ARG A 92 -1.48 16.61 -22.03
C ARG A 92 -2.20 17.96 -22.05
N ARG A 93 -2.39 18.57 -20.89
CA ARG A 93 -3.02 19.89 -20.79
C ARG A 93 -2.21 20.96 -21.51
N GLY A 94 -0.89 20.89 -21.44
CA GLY A 94 -0.01 21.78 -22.18
C GLY A 94 -0.21 21.69 -23.68
N LEU A 95 -0.28 20.46 -24.21
CA LEU A 95 -0.51 20.22 -25.63
C LEU A 95 -1.90 20.69 -26.07
N GLU A 96 -2.92 20.46 -25.29
CA GLU A 96 -4.28 20.93 -25.57
C GLU A 96 -4.35 22.46 -25.59
N THR A 97 -3.61 23.11 -24.72
CA THR A 97 -3.52 24.56 -24.69
C THR A 97 -2.88 25.12 -25.97
N TYR A 98 -1.86 24.47 -26.49
CA TYR A 98 -1.26 24.83 -27.76
C TYR A 98 -2.27 24.72 -28.89
N ASP A 99 -2.99 23.62 -28.99
CA ASP A 99 -4.01 23.42 -29.99
C ASP A 99 -5.11 24.49 -29.91
N ALA A 100 -5.52 24.83 -28.70
CA ALA A 100 -6.54 25.86 -28.47
C ALA A 100 -6.08 27.25 -28.89
N LYS A 101 -4.77 27.53 -28.81
CA LYS A 101 -4.21 28.82 -29.18
C LYS A 101 -3.93 29.00 -30.65
N GLY A 102 -4.03 27.93 -31.41
CA GLY A 102 -3.94 28.00 -32.88
C GLY A 102 -2.69 27.32 -33.42
N THR A 103 -2.65 27.25 -34.74
CA THR A 103 -1.69 26.46 -35.51
C THR A 103 -0.29 27.03 -35.56
N LYS A 104 -0.13 28.32 -35.30
CA LYS A 104 1.21 28.95 -35.28
C LYS A 104 2.16 28.37 -34.25
N THR A 105 1.63 27.61 -33.31
CA THR A 105 2.40 26.98 -32.25
C THR A 105 2.83 25.54 -32.58
N THR A 106 2.51 25.07 -33.77
CA THR A 106 2.79 23.69 -34.19
C THR A 106 4.26 23.34 -34.08
N ILE A 107 5.15 24.23 -34.50
CA ILE A 107 6.60 23.99 -34.44
C ILE A 107 7.08 23.92 -33.00
N GLU A 108 6.55 24.79 -32.15
CA GLU A 108 6.87 24.79 -30.72
C GLU A 108 6.33 23.51 -30.06
N GLY A 109 5.19 23.04 -30.53
CA GLY A 109 4.64 21.77 -30.06
C GLY A 109 5.57 20.60 -30.32
N GLU A 110 6.28 20.58 -31.44
CA GLU A 110 7.27 19.54 -31.72
C GLU A 110 8.43 19.56 -30.73
N ALA A 111 8.86 20.73 -30.33
CA ALA A 111 9.90 20.86 -29.32
C ALA A 111 9.43 20.29 -27.97
N ASP A 112 8.17 20.48 -27.63
CA ASP A 112 7.60 19.92 -26.41
C ASP A 112 7.51 18.40 -26.45
N TYR A 113 7.23 17.82 -27.61
CA TYR A 113 7.30 16.37 -27.79
C TYR A 113 8.69 15.83 -27.52
N SER A 114 9.70 16.58 -27.86
CA SER A 114 11.09 16.20 -27.57
C SER A 114 11.33 16.08 -26.07
N VAL A 115 10.77 16.99 -25.28
CA VAL A 115 10.83 16.93 -23.81
C VAL A 115 10.04 15.73 -23.30
N GLU A 116 8.87 15.48 -23.81
CA GLU A 116 8.03 14.36 -23.43
C GLU A 116 8.72 13.02 -23.58
N LYS A 117 9.47 12.83 -24.64
CA LYS A 117 10.22 11.59 -24.87
C LYS A 117 11.29 11.32 -23.81
N ARG A 118 11.74 12.33 -23.12
CA ARG A 118 12.75 12.19 -22.05
C ARG A 118 12.12 11.80 -20.72
N ALA A 119 10.87 12.04 -20.58
CA ALA A 119 10.16 11.70 -19.38
C ALA A 119 9.76 10.24 -19.40
#